data_cf92eb74186c3964555e8794c6e694f5
#
_entry.id   cf92eb74186c3964555e8794c6e694f5
#
_cell.length_a   1.000
_cell.length_b   1.000
_cell.length_c   1.000
_cell.angle_alpha   90.00
_cell.angle_beta   90.00
_cell.angle_gamma   90.00
#
_symmetry.space_group_name_H-M   'P 1'
#
loop_
_entity.id
_entity.type
_entity.pdbx_description
1 polymer ?
#
loop_
_entity_poly.entity_id
_entity_poly.type
_entity_poly.pdbx_seq_one_letter_code
_entity_poly.pdbx_strand_id
1 'polypeptide(L)'
;GDGTQQLLENINLPFPKKFMHNINYKNLEISRCGYTGMDGVEIYGYENDLEYYLSKIIHKPNVSVGGLIERDILRIEANFCLSGNEFGINKNIHFNEIDMDFIISKRRRNELNFIGANNLNNKTKLRRVYFTCDKSLLNTKIIYDSYDNQIGFITSSTFTYNLNKFIGIGYIQKDFDLYKKIFVKKYDKFIEIKI
;
A
#
# COMPACT_ATOMS: atom_id res chain seq x y z
N GLY A 1 7.42 12.00 5.10
CA GLY A 1 6.68 12.57 6.26
C GLY A 1 6.54 14.08 6.16
N ASP A 2 5.76 14.67 7.03
CA ASP A 2 5.35 16.10 6.96
C ASP A 2 6.51 17.09 6.99
N GLY A 3 7.66 16.74 7.51
CA GLY A 3 8.84 17.62 7.54
C GLY A 3 9.79 17.46 6.34
N THR A 4 9.47 16.67 5.34
CA THR A 4 10.41 16.30 4.26
C THR A 4 10.91 17.51 3.48
N GLN A 5 10.04 18.44 3.10
CA GLN A 5 10.45 19.64 2.36
C GLN A 5 11.47 20.47 3.15
N GLN A 6 11.16 20.78 4.41
CA GLN A 6 12.06 21.56 5.27
C GLN A 6 13.38 20.83 5.53
N LEU A 7 13.35 19.51 5.67
CA LEU A 7 14.56 18.70 5.84
C LEU A 7 15.46 18.80 4.61
N LEU A 8 14.91 18.69 3.40
CA LEU A 8 15.68 18.80 2.16
C LEU A 8 16.26 20.20 1.97
N GLU A 9 15.47 21.24 2.23
CA GLU A 9 15.94 22.64 2.19
C GLU A 9 17.12 22.87 3.15
N ASN A 10 17.07 22.33 4.36
CA ASN A 10 18.14 22.45 5.35
C ASN A 10 19.46 21.77 4.96
N ILE A 11 19.43 20.86 4.02
CA ILE A 11 20.63 20.18 3.49
C ILE A 11 20.96 20.59 2.05
N ASN A 12 20.32 21.66 1.56
CA ASN A 12 20.47 22.20 0.21
C ASN A 12 20.10 21.20 -0.91
N LEU A 13 19.09 20.37 -0.67
CA LEU A 13 18.45 19.57 -1.71
C LEU A 13 17.13 20.22 -2.14
N PRO A 14 16.86 20.29 -3.44
CA PRO A 14 15.60 20.83 -3.93
C PRO A 14 14.44 19.86 -3.66
N PHE A 15 13.24 20.41 -3.45
CA PHE A 15 12.01 19.65 -3.29
C PHE A 15 11.11 19.83 -4.52
N PRO A 16 10.68 18.74 -5.22
CA PRO A 16 9.81 18.85 -6.39
C PRO A 16 8.48 19.48 -6.03
N LYS A 17 8.07 20.55 -6.74
CA LYS A 17 6.85 21.32 -6.41
C LYS A 17 5.55 20.55 -6.52
N LYS A 18 5.48 19.58 -7.43
CA LYS A 18 4.27 18.80 -7.69
C LYS A 18 4.46 17.34 -7.34
N PHE A 19 3.42 16.73 -6.79
CA PHE A 19 3.38 15.29 -6.57
C PHE A 19 3.51 14.52 -7.90
N MET A 20 4.21 13.38 -7.89
CA MET A 20 4.58 12.57 -9.06
C MET A 20 5.47 13.28 -10.09
N HIS A 21 6.17 14.32 -9.67
CA HIS A 21 7.23 14.95 -10.47
C HIS A 21 8.60 14.60 -9.92
N ASN A 22 9.56 14.52 -10.83
CA ASN A 22 10.97 14.40 -10.52
C ASN A 22 11.76 15.62 -10.97
N ILE A 23 12.93 15.80 -10.39
CA ILE A 23 13.94 16.78 -10.76
C ILE A 23 15.32 16.13 -10.72
N ASN A 24 16.16 16.50 -11.67
CA ASN A 24 17.57 16.14 -11.63
C ASN A 24 18.35 17.26 -10.91
N TYR A 25 19.16 16.87 -9.95
CA TYR A 25 20.02 17.78 -9.20
C TYR A 25 21.40 17.16 -9.01
N LYS A 26 22.41 17.70 -9.69
CA LYS A 26 23.75 17.10 -9.77
C LYS A 26 23.63 15.65 -10.30
N ASN A 27 24.14 14.67 -9.53
CA ASN A 27 24.08 13.25 -9.87
C ASN A 27 22.88 12.53 -9.24
N LEU A 28 21.91 13.29 -8.71
CA LEU A 28 20.72 12.75 -8.07
C LEU A 28 19.48 12.98 -8.92
N GLU A 29 18.58 12.01 -8.89
CA GLU A 29 17.19 12.15 -9.30
C GLU A 29 16.32 12.15 -8.04
N ILE A 30 15.52 13.19 -7.85
CA ILE A 30 14.66 13.38 -6.68
C ILE A 30 13.22 13.37 -7.16
N SER A 31 12.47 12.37 -6.76
CA SER A 31 11.06 12.18 -7.12
C SER A 31 10.15 12.43 -5.93
N ARG A 32 9.17 13.34 -6.07
CA ARG A 32 8.14 13.53 -5.04
C ARG A 32 7.09 12.46 -5.16
N CYS A 33 7.37 11.35 -4.58
CA CYS A 33 6.52 10.17 -4.51
C CYS A 33 6.86 9.37 -3.25
N GLY A 34 6.14 8.30 -3.01
CA GLY A 34 6.42 7.42 -1.89
C GLY A 34 5.37 6.33 -1.72
N TYR A 35 5.63 5.45 -0.77
CA TYR A 35 4.82 4.25 -0.51
C TYR A 35 4.31 4.18 0.93
N THR A 36 4.22 5.33 1.60
CA THR A 36 3.85 5.44 3.03
C THR A 36 2.52 6.16 3.25
N GLY A 37 1.87 6.63 2.17
CA GLY A 37 0.66 7.45 2.28
C GLY A 37 0.90 8.89 2.72
N MET A 38 2.13 9.25 3.03
CA MET A 38 2.52 10.59 3.47
C MET A 38 3.37 11.26 2.38
N ASP A 39 3.40 12.61 2.40
CA ASP A 39 4.27 13.36 1.48
C ASP A 39 5.75 13.05 1.75
N GLY A 40 6.53 12.97 0.69
CA GLY A 40 7.93 12.57 0.78
C GLY A 40 8.60 12.55 -0.56
N VAL A 41 9.86 12.10 -0.56
CA VAL A 41 10.63 11.91 -1.79
C VAL A 41 11.35 10.57 -1.80
N GLU A 42 11.58 10.07 -3.00
CA GLU A 42 12.54 9.01 -3.28
C GLU A 42 13.73 9.63 -3.99
N ILE A 43 14.96 9.30 -3.55
CA ILE A 43 16.20 9.86 -4.08
C ILE A 43 17.02 8.73 -4.66
N TYR A 44 17.41 8.86 -5.91
CA TYR A 44 18.25 7.94 -6.64
C TYR A 44 19.56 8.61 -7.02
N GLY A 45 20.65 7.87 -7.00
CA GLY A 45 21.96 8.39 -7.35
C GLY A 45 23.06 7.37 -7.15
N TYR A 46 24.33 7.80 -7.35
CA TYR A 46 25.47 6.97 -7.06
C TYR A 46 25.69 6.85 -5.54
N GLU A 47 26.27 5.74 -5.11
CA GLU A 47 26.48 5.40 -3.70
C GLU A 47 27.12 6.54 -2.90
N ASN A 48 28.23 7.08 -3.36
CA ASN A 48 28.94 8.16 -2.67
C ASN A 48 28.07 9.42 -2.47
N ASP A 49 27.24 9.77 -3.45
CA ASP A 49 26.35 10.93 -3.35
C ASP A 49 25.23 10.65 -2.35
N LEU A 50 24.65 9.44 -2.38
CA LEU A 50 23.60 9.03 -1.45
C LEU A 50 24.12 8.97 -0.01
N GLU A 51 25.31 8.40 0.24
CA GLU A 51 25.95 8.36 1.56
C GLU A 51 26.20 9.76 2.13
N TYR A 52 26.71 10.68 1.28
CA TYR A 52 26.93 12.06 1.68
C TYR A 52 25.66 12.75 2.16
N TYR A 53 24.53 12.61 1.44
CA TYR A 53 23.26 13.22 1.88
C TYR A 53 22.61 12.46 3.04
N LEU A 54 22.72 11.13 3.07
CA LEU A 54 22.25 10.32 4.19
C LEU A 54 22.93 10.73 5.50
N SER A 55 24.25 10.92 5.49
CA SER A 55 24.99 11.37 6.69
C SER A 55 24.53 12.73 7.23
N LYS A 56 24.02 13.61 6.36
CA LYS A 56 23.44 14.90 6.77
C LYS A 56 22.02 14.78 7.35
N ILE A 57 21.30 13.72 7.00
CA ILE A 57 19.91 13.53 7.37
C ILE A 57 19.78 12.73 8.67
N ILE A 58 20.53 11.62 8.79
CA ILE A 58 20.33 10.59 9.80
C ILE A 58 20.45 11.09 11.25
N HIS A 59 21.22 12.18 11.46
CA HIS A 59 21.44 12.79 12.77
C HIS A 59 20.57 14.03 13.04
N LYS A 60 19.65 14.35 12.14
CA LYS A 60 18.75 15.49 12.34
C LYS A 60 17.67 15.17 13.38
N PRO A 61 17.27 16.14 14.21
CA PRO A 61 16.13 15.96 15.11
C PRO A 61 14.88 15.56 14.33
N ASN A 62 14.07 14.69 14.91
CA ASN A 62 12.82 14.19 14.32
C ASN A 62 13.00 13.34 13.03
N VAL A 63 14.20 12.84 12.77
CA VAL A 63 14.48 11.86 11.74
C VAL A 63 14.74 10.50 12.38
N SER A 64 14.06 9.49 11.91
CA SER A 64 14.25 8.09 12.31
C SER A 64 14.49 7.23 11.08
N VAL A 65 15.35 6.25 11.22
CA VAL A 65 15.58 5.25 10.17
C VAL A 65 14.50 4.18 10.30
N GLY A 66 13.78 3.92 9.22
CA GLY A 66 12.83 2.82 9.13
C GLY A 66 13.34 1.70 8.23
N GLY A 67 12.97 0.47 8.55
CA GLY A 67 13.28 -0.71 7.76
C GLY A 67 12.10 -1.16 6.89
N LEU A 68 12.20 -2.38 6.38
CA LEU A 68 11.16 -2.99 5.54
C LEU A 68 9.85 -3.24 6.31
N ILE A 69 9.94 -3.52 7.61
CA ILE A 69 8.77 -3.75 8.47
C ILE A 69 7.98 -2.46 8.63
N GLU A 70 8.64 -1.34 8.97
CA GLU A 70 8.01 -0.03 9.10
C GLU A 70 7.39 0.41 7.77
N ARG A 71 8.10 0.18 6.66
CA ARG A 71 7.58 0.45 5.33
C ARG A 71 6.34 -0.37 5.00
N ASP A 72 6.30 -1.64 5.40
CA ASP A 72 5.13 -2.53 5.22
C ASP A 72 3.95 -2.08 6.08
N ILE A 73 4.18 -1.70 7.32
CA ILE A 73 3.14 -1.14 8.19
C ILE A 73 2.51 0.11 7.55
N LEU A 74 3.34 1.07 7.16
CA LEU A 74 2.89 2.35 6.61
C LEU A 74 2.12 2.17 5.28
N ARG A 75 2.57 1.28 4.39
CA ARG A 75 1.84 1.03 3.14
C ARG A 75 0.48 0.36 3.38
N ILE A 76 0.36 -0.52 4.39
CA ILE A 76 -0.92 -1.13 4.75
C ILE A 76 -1.84 -0.07 5.38
N GLU A 77 -1.32 0.79 6.26
CA GLU A 77 -2.08 1.94 6.79
C GLU A 77 -2.62 2.84 5.65
N ALA A 78 -1.81 3.06 4.62
CA ALA A 78 -2.19 3.82 3.43
C ALA A 78 -3.05 3.03 2.44
N ASN A 79 -3.36 1.77 2.73
CA ASN A 79 -4.10 0.86 1.85
C ASN A 79 -3.44 0.64 0.49
N PHE A 80 -2.10 0.63 0.42
CA PHE A 80 -1.35 0.36 -0.80
C PHE A 80 -1.11 -1.13 -1.01
N CYS A 81 -1.32 -1.57 -2.24
CA CYS A 81 -1.05 -2.95 -2.67
C CYS A 81 0.45 -3.19 -2.84
N LEU A 82 0.91 -4.38 -2.49
CA LEU A 82 2.27 -4.85 -2.75
C LEU A 82 2.22 -6.02 -3.75
N SER A 83 3.04 -5.93 -4.80
CA SER A 83 3.22 -7.05 -5.73
C SER A 83 3.80 -8.27 -4.99
N GLY A 84 3.25 -9.44 -5.27
CA GLY A 84 3.56 -10.66 -4.53
C GLY A 84 2.60 -10.93 -3.36
N ASN A 85 2.04 -9.90 -2.72
CA ASN A 85 1.06 -10.04 -1.65
C ASN A 85 -0.38 -9.92 -2.19
N GLU A 86 -0.76 -8.73 -2.66
CA GLU A 86 -2.11 -8.46 -3.16
C GLU A 86 -2.32 -8.95 -4.58
N PHE A 87 -1.32 -8.84 -5.44
CA PHE A 87 -1.35 -9.28 -6.83
C PHE A 87 0.02 -9.81 -7.26
N GLY A 88 0.11 -10.41 -8.46
CA GLY A 88 1.36 -10.93 -9.00
C GLY A 88 1.16 -12.18 -9.85
N ILE A 89 2.24 -12.71 -10.42
CA ILE A 89 2.24 -13.81 -11.42
C ILE A 89 1.50 -15.06 -10.91
N ASN A 90 1.64 -15.38 -9.63
CA ASN A 90 1.03 -16.57 -9.02
C ASN A 90 -0.32 -16.26 -8.35
N LYS A 91 -0.88 -15.06 -8.55
CA LYS A 91 -2.16 -14.65 -7.99
C LYS A 91 -3.17 -14.53 -9.11
N ASN A 92 -4.25 -15.27 -9.03
CA ASN A 92 -5.36 -15.17 -9.98
C ASN A 92 -6.27 -13.98 -9.63
N ILE A 93 -5.66 -12.79 -9.54
CA ILE A 93 -6.32 -11.51 -9.25
C ILE A 93 -6.26 -10.65 -10.50
N HIS A 94 -7.41 -10.22 -10.96
CA HIS A 94 -7.51 -9.31 -12.09
C HIS A 94 -7.22 -7.86 -11.66
N PHE A 95 -6.73 -7.06 -12.61
CA PHE A 95 -6.43 -5.65 -12.38
C PHE A 95 -7.61 -4.88 -11.76
N ASN A 96 -8.83 -5.15 -12.22
CA ASN A 96 -10.05 -4.50 -11.71
C ASN A 96 -10.46 -4.94 -10.28
N GLU A 97 -9.79 -5.95 -9.73
CA GLU A 97 -10.05 -6.45 -8.37
C GLU A 97 -9.14 -5.80 -7.33
N ILE A 98 -8.01 -5.19 -7.77
CA ILE A 98 -7.06 -4.53 -6.88
C ILE A 98 -7.41 -3.08 -6.54
N ASP A 99 -8.51 -2.56 -7.11
CA ASP A 99 -9.01 -1.19 -6.87
C ASP A 99 -7.96 -0.09 -7.20
N MET A 100 -7.25 -0.28 -8.30
CA MET A 100 -6.23 0.65 -8.79
C MET A 100 -6.58 1.25 -10.16
N ASP A 101 -7.84 1.28 -10.52
CA ASP A 101 -8.29 1.79 -11.81
C ASP A 101 -7.84 3.23 -12.11
N PHE A 102 -7.62 4.03 -11.05
CA PHE A 102 -7.19 5.41 -11.15
C PHE A 102 -5.84 5.59 -11.85
N ILE A 103 -4.97 4.55 -11.86
CA ILE A 103 -3.65 4.63 -12.53
C ILE A 103 -3.76 4.63 -14.05
N ILE A 104 -4.88 4.17 -14.61
CA ILE A 104 -5.11 4.20 -16.04
C ILE A 104 -5.79 5.53 -16.39
N SER A 105 -5.09 6.38 -17.12
CA SER A 105 -5.62 7.66 -17.54
C SER A 105 -6.90 7.51 -18.39
N LYS A 106 -7.80 8.50 -18.32
CA LYS A 106 -9.04 8.54 -19.07
C LYS A 106 -8.82 8.34 -20.58
N ARG A 107 -7.77 8.95 -21.15
CA ARG A 107 -7.38 8.77 -22.54
C ARG A 107 -7.09 7.30 -22.87
N ARG A 108 -6.26 6.63 -22.07
CA ARG A 108 -5.90 5.23 -22.28
C ARG A 108 -7.08 4.28 -22.16
N ARG A 109 -8.00 4.56 -21.24
CA ARG A 109 -9.24 3.77 -21.12
C ARG A 109 -10.12 3.86 -22.38
N ASN A 110 -10.12 5.01 -23.06
CA ASN A 110 -10.88 5.20 -24.28
C ASN A 110 -10.19 4.59 -25.52
N GLU A 111 -8.87 4.75 -25.61
CA GLU A 111 -8.10 4.29 -26.76
C GLU A 111 -7.85 2.78 -26.74
N LEU A 112 -7.74 2.15 -25.57
CA LEU A 112 -7.46 0.73 -25.37
C LEU A 112 -6.20 0.23 -26.13
N ASN A 113 -5.24 1.10 -26.40
CA ASN A 113 -4.06 0.85 -27.21
C ASN A 113 -2.80 0.52 -26.39
N PHE A 114 -2.93 -0.24 -25.32
CA PHE A 114 -1.83 -0.65 -24.46
C PHE A 114 -1.91 -2.15 -24.13
N ILE A 115 -0.79 -2.73 -23.73
CA ILE A 115 -0.71 -4.15 -23.39
C ILE A 115 -1.62 -4.45 -22.19
N GLY A 116 -2.51 -5.43 -22.33
CA GLY A 116 -3.46 -5.81 -21.31
C GLY A 116 -4.80 -5.06 -21.32
N ALA A 117 -5.00 -4.10 -22.23
CA ALA A 117 -6.25 -3.32 -22.33
C ALA A 117 -7.50 -4.19 -22.44
N ASN A 118 -7.44 -5.30 -23.17
CA ASN A 118 -8.56 -6.24 -23.35
C ASN A 118 -9.04 -6.84 -22.02
N ASN A 119 -8.19 -6.88 -21.00
CA ASN A 119 -8.52 -7.44 -19.70
C ASN A 119 -9.27 -6.46 -18.79
N LEU A 120 -9.37 -5.18 -19.17
CA LEU A 120 -10.07 -4.17 -18.35
C LEU A 120 -11.57 -4.45 -18.20
N ASN A 121 -12.16 -5.14 -19.18
CA ASN A 121 -13.59 -5.44 -19.18
C ASN A 121 -13.91 -6.84 -18.62
N ASN A 122 -12.92 -7.55 -18.10
CA ASN A 122 -13.15 -8.87 -17.53
C ASN A 122 -14.07 -8.78 -16.31
N LYS A 123 -15.01 -9.74 -16.21
CA LYS A 123 -15.86 -9.88 -15.05
C LYS A 123 -15.00 -10.22 -13.83
N THR A 124 -15.08 -9.41 -12.82
CA THR A 124 -14.40 -9.62 -11.54
C THR A 124 -15.26 -10.49 -10.63
N LYS A 125 -14.62 -11.38 -9.89
CA LYS A 125 -15.26 -12.24 -8.88
C LYS A 125 -15.01 -11.77 -7.46
N LEU A 126 -13.94 -11.01 -7.29
CA LEU A 126 -13.46 -10.51 -6.01
C LEU A 126 -13.49 -8.99 -5.98
N ARG A 127 -13.52 -8.44 -4.78
CA ARG A 127 -13.20 -7.04 -4.51
C ARG A 127 -12.21 -6.97 -3.37
N ARG A 128 -11.29 -6.05 -3.47
CA ARG A 128 -10.35 -5.73 -2.42
C ARG A 128 -11.07 -5.04 -1.27
N VAL A 129 -10.69 -5.39 -0.05
CA VAL A 129 -11.19 -4.78 1.17
C VAL A 129 -10.04 -4.40 2.08
N TYR A 130 -10.19 -3.28 2.77
CA TYR A 130 -9.38 -2.88 3.91
C TYR A 130 -10.21 -3.06 5.17
N PHE A 131 -9.64 -3.65 6.19
CA PHE A 131 -10.38 -3.96 7.41
C PHE A 131 -9.55 -3.73 8.66
N THR A 132 -10.26 -3.57 9.77
CA THR A 132 -9.68 -3.42 11.11
C THR A 132 -10.13 -4.55 12.02
N CYS A 133 -9.31 -4.86 13.03
CA CYS A 133 -9.59 -5.88 14.03
C CYS A 133 -8.96 -5.53 15.37
N ASP A 134 -9.65 -5.80 16.47
CA ASP A 134 -9.14 -5.57 17.82
C ASP A 134 -8.24 -6.72 18.33
N LYS A 135 -8.16 -7.84 17.60
CA LYS A 135 -7.38 -9.02 17.96
C LYS A 135 -6.33 -9.34 16.90
N SER A 136 -5.25 -9.98 17.33
CA SER A 136 -4.16 -10.39 16.45
C SER A 136 -4.63 -11.28 15.31
N LEU A 137 -4.27 -10.88 14.09
CA LEU A 137 -4.54 -11.59 12.84
C LEU A 137 -3.38 -12.51 12.39
N LEU A 138 -2.36 -12.70 13.23
CA LEU A 138 -1.24 -13.58 12.92
C LEU A 138 -1.74 -14.99 12.58
N ASN A 139 -1.28 -15.53 11.46
CA ASN A 139 -1.63 -16.83 10.92
C ASN A 139 -3.09 -17.00 10.47
N THR A 140 -3.90 -15.94 10.43
CA THR A 140 -5.24 -15.99 9.85
C THR A 140 -5.19 -15.58 8.38
N LYS A 141 -5.71 -16.42 7.49
CA LYS A 141 -5.67 -16.17 6.04
C LYS A 141 -7.05 -16.18 5.38
N ILE A 142 -8.06 -16.74 6.00
CA ILE A 142 -9.38 -16.96 5.40
C ILE A 142 -10.41 -16.06 6.07
N ILE A 143 -11.27 -15.46 5.26
CA ILE A 143 -12.40 -14.64 5.70
C ILE A 143 -13.67 -15.44 5.54
N TYR A 144 -14.53 -15.41 6.57
CA TYR A 144 -15.78 -16.17 6.67
C TYR A 144 -16.96 -15.23 6.87
N ASP A 145 -18.14 -15.68 6.47
CA ASP A 145 -19.41 -15.09 6.86
C ASP A 145 -19.88 -15.62 8.24
N SER A 146 -21.07 -15.19 8.68
CA SER A 146 -21.67 -15.64 9.94
C SER A 146 -22.15 -17.09 9.94
N TYR A 147 -22.18 -17.74 8.78
CA TYR A 147 -22.59 -19.14 8.60
C TYR A 147 -21.42 -20.10 8.39
N ASP A 148 -20.18 -19.59 8.62
CA ASP A 148 -18.94 -20.35 8.41
C ASP A 148 -18.61 -20.66 6.95
N ASN A 149 -19.21 -19.96 6.00
CA ASN A 149 -18.81 -20.08 4.61
C ASN A 149 -17.56 -19.23 4.35
N GLN A 150 -16.59 -19.79 3.64
CA GLN A 150 -15.45 -19.03 3.16
C GLN A 150 -15.90 -18.03 2.07
N ILE A 151 -15.71 -16.75 2.33
CA ILE A 151 -16.08 -15.66 1.41
C ILE A 151 -14.87 -14.89 0.86
N GLY A 152 -13.68 -15.14 1.39
CA GLY A 152 -12.49 -14.42 0.97
C GLY A 152 -11.21 -14.86 1.67
N PHE A 153 -10.17 -14.03 1.52
CA PHE A 153 -8.86 -14.28 2.12
C PHE A 153 -8.10 -12.99 2.40
N ILE A 154 -7.20 -13.05 3.38
CA ILE A 154 -6.29 -11.96 3.76
C ILE A 154 -4.99 -12.10 2.98
N THR A 155 -4.49 -11.00 2.45
CA THR A 155 -3.20 -10.92 1.75
C THR A 155 -2.12 -10.28 2.59
N SER A 156 -2.46 -9.24 3.34
CA SER A 156 -1.55 -8.52 4.23
C SER A 156 -2.25 -8.15 5.52
N SER A 157 -1.54 -8.21 6.63
CA SER A 157 -2.04 -7.70 7.91
C SER A 157 -0.90 -7.29 8.83
N THR A 158 -1.13 -6.26 9.63
CA THR A 158 -0.18 -5.73 10.60
C THR A 158 -0.89 -5.10 11.78
N PHE A 159 -0.14 -4.82 12.85
CA PHE A 159 -0.61 -3.96 13.92
C PHE A 159 -0.23 -2.51 13.61
N THR A 160 -1.16 -1.59 13.77
CA THR A 160 -0.92 -0.15 13.64
C THR A 160 -0.99 0.53 14.99
N TYR A 161 0.08 1.24 15.35
CA TYR A 161 0.15 2.01 16.59
C TYR A 161 -0.77 3.23 16.55
N ASN A 162 -0.99 3.82 15.36
CA ASN A 162 -1.84 5.01 15.21
C ASN A 162 -3.30 4.74 15.62
N LEU A 163 -3.83 3.56 15.31
CA LEU A 163 -5.20 3.17 15.65
C LEU A 163 -5.27 2.25 16.87
N ASN A 164 -4.14 1.76 17.36
CA ASN A 164 -4.01 0.72 18.38
C ASN A 164 -4.85 -0.53 18.04
N LYS A 165 -4.79 -0.96 16.76
CA LYS A 165 -5.56 -2.07 16.18
C LYS A 165 -4.74 -2.87 15.20
N PHE A 166 -5.23 -4.06 14.88
CA PHE A 166 -4.78 -4.78 13.69
C PHE A 166 -5.54 -4.26 12.47
N ILE A 167 -4.83 -4.10 11.39
CA ILE A 167 -5.35 -3.72 10.08
C ILE A 167 -4.94 -4.75 9.05
N GLY A 168 -5.69 -4.84 7.97
CA GLY A 168 -5.33 -5.73 6.89
C GLY A 168 -5.97 -5.39 5.56
N ILE A 169 -5.39 -5.98 4.53
CA ILE A 169 -5.88 -5.96 3.15
C ILE A 169 -6.23 -7.40 2.78
N GLY A 170 -7.31 -7.58 2.05
CA GLY A 170 -7.73 -8.87 1.57
C GLY A 170 -8.72 -8.75 0.43
N TYR A 171 -9.26 -9.89 0.05
CA TYR A 171 -10.26 -10.00 -1.00
C TYR A 171 -11.47 -10.78 -0.49
N ILE A 172 -12.65 -10.33 -0.86
CA ILE A 172 -13.91 -11.06 -0.62
C ILE A 172 -14.68 -11.18 -1.93
N GLN A 173 -15.63 -12.11 -1.96
CA GLN A 173 -16.57 -12.26 -3.07
C GLN A 173 -17.25 -10.92 -3.37
N LYS A 174 -17.30 -10.56 -4.66
CA LYS A 174 -17.74 -9.23 -5.10
C LYS A 174 -19.20 -8.93 -4.77
N ASP A 175 -20.03 -9.94 -4.81
CA ASP A 175 -21.47 -9.91 -4.57
C ASP A 175 -21.83 -10.06 -3.08
N PHE A 176 -20.84 -10.27 -2.20
CA PHE A 176 -21.08 -10.34 -0.76
C PHE A 176 -21.53 -8.98 -0.22
N ASP A 177 -22.60 -8.98 0.55
CA ASP A 177 -23.17 -7.80 1.17
C ASP A 177 -22.29 -7.28 2.33
N LEU A 178 -21.69 -6.09 2.17
CA LEU A 178 -20.80 -5.47 3.17
C LEU A 178 -21.50 -5.02 4.46
N TYR A 179 -22.81 -4.98 4.51
CA TYR A 179 -23.55 -4.74 5.75
C TYR A 179 -23.61 -5.94 6.67
N LYS A 180 -23.27 -7.13 6.14
CA LYS A 180 -23.18 -8.36 6.95
C LYS A 180 -21.86 -8.42 7.68
N LYS A 181 -21.88 -9.04 8.85
CA LYS A 181 -20.67 -9.28 9.64
C LYS A 181 -19.76 -10.29 8.95
N ILE A 182 -18.47 -10.03 9.03
CA ILE A 182 -17.42 -10.89 8.51
C ILE A 182 -16.43 -11.25 9.60
N PHE A 183 -15.81 -12.40 9.48
CA PHE A 183 -14.99 -12.99 10.52
C PHE A 183 -13.72 -13.62 9.97
N VAL A 184 -12.75 -13.77 10.85
CA VAL A 184 -11.62 -14.68 10.68
C VAL A 184 -11.65 -15.73 11.78
N LYS A 185 -11.05 -16.88 11.56
CA LYS A 185 -10.91 -17.92 12.57
C LYS A 185 -9.49 -17.95 13.15
N LYS A 186 -9.41 -17.98 14.46
CA LYS A 186 -8.17 -18.23 15.19
C LYS A 186 -8.45 -19.20 16.33
N TYR A 187 -7.78 -20.37 16.33
CA TYR A 187 -8.02 -21.46 17.30
C TYR A 187 -9.53 -21.78 17.43
N ASP A 188 -10.18 -21.99 16.27
CA ASP A 188 -11.62 -22.29 16.13
C ASP A 188 -12.60 -21.25 16.70
N LYS A 189 -12.08 -20.05 17.06
CA LYS A 189 -12.92 -18.94 17.50
C LYS A 189 -13.09 -17.91 16.38
N PHE A 190 -14.32 -17.49 16.16
CA PHE A 190 -14.63 -16.38 15.27
C PHE A 190 -14.20 -15.05 15.89
N ILE A 191 -13.50 -14.27 15.11
CA ILE A 191 -13.09 -12.90 15.44
C ILE A 191 -13.69 -12.01 14.37
N GLU A 192 -14.57 -11.09 14.78
CA GLU A 192 -15.18 -10.12 13.86
C GLU A 192 -14.10 -9.15 13.35
N ILE A 193 -14.12 -8.89 12.04
CA ILE A 193 -13.33 -7.85 11.39
C ILE A 193 -14.28 -6.82 10.77
N LYS A 194 -13.85 -5.56 10.74
CA LYS A 194 -14.67 -4.41 10.28
C LYS A 194 -14.05 -3.81 9.03
N ILE A 195 -14.82 -3.75 7.96
CA ILE A 195 -14.46 -3.06 6.71
C ILE A 195 -14.69 -1.56 6.85
#